data_09301bdbbf46c852f3abdeaee2caeab2
#
_entry.id   09301bdbbf46c852f3abdeaee2caeab2
#
_cell.length_a   1.000
_cell.length_b   1.000
_cell.length_c   1.000
_cell.angle_alpha   90.00
_cell.angle_beta   90.00
_cell.angle_gamma   90.00
#
_symmetry.space_group_name_H-M   'P 1'
#
loop_
_entity.id
_entity.type
_entity.pdbx_description
1 polymer ?
#
loop_
_entity_poly.entity_id
_entity_poly.type
_entity_poly.pdbx_seq_one_letter_code
_entity_poly.pdbx_strand_id
1 'polypeptide(L)'
;RKRAEIIHEVKRVLEEDYGFLEVDTPILTVIAGGANARPFVTHHNALDLEMKLRISNELYLKRLIVGGLDRVYEMGKMFRNEGMDKNHNPEFTSMECYMAYGNMESVMDITEQVVSKAALKATGSMIIEYQGKTFDLTPPWKKVDMTEAVAEITGVDFSKIDTDEEAQAAAIAYGMDKDEVKGLPRGKIIAEM
;
A
#
# COMPACT_ATOMS: atom_id res chain seq x y z
N ARG A 1 12.04 3.32 -19.59
CA ARG A 1 13.13 2.37 -19.37
C ARG A 1 13.28 2.07 -17.89
N LYS A 2 13.57 3.03 -16.99
CA LYS A 2 13.71 2.81 -15.54
C LYS A 2 12.50 2.11 -14.89
N ARG A 3 11.27 2.48 -15.25
CA ARG A 3 10.06 1.80 -14.76
C ARG A 3 10.06 0.30 -15.09
N ALA A 4 10.49 -0.09 -16.29
CA ALA A 4 10.57 -1.49 -16.68
C ALA A 4 11.64 -2.24 -15.89
N GLU A 5 12.78 -1.61 -15.65
CA GLU A 5 13.88 -2.15 -14.83
C GLU A 5 13.44 -2.38 -13.37
N ILE A 6 12.68 -1.41 -12.79
CA ILE A 6 12.09 -1.55 -11.45
C ILE A 6 11.10 -2.73 -11.39
N ILE A 7 10.17 -2.80 -12.33
CA ILE A 7 9.16 -3.87 -12.37
C ILE A 7 9.83 -5.24 -12.48
N HIS A 8 10.83 -5.35 -13.35
CA HIS A 8 11.57 -6.60 -13.52
C HIS A 8 12.30 -7.01 -12.23
N GLU A 9 12.96 -6.07 -11.56
CA GLU A 9 13.67 -6.37 -10.31
C GLU A 9 12.71 -6.73 -9.16
N VAL A 10 11.57 -6.05 -9.05
CA VAL A 10 10.54 -6.40 -8.06
C VAL A 10 10.07 -7.85 -8.25
N LYS A 11 9.77 -8.24 -9.50
CA LYS A 11 9.38 -9.61 -9.84
C LYS A 11 10.49 -10.61 -9.49
N ARG A 12 11.73 -10.32 -9.91
CA ARG A 12 12.88 -11.16 -9.61
C ARG A 12 13.06 -11.41 -8.11
N VAL A 13 12.98 -10.36 -7.30
CA VAL A 13 13.10 -10.48 -5.84
C VAL A 13 12.00 -11.35 -5.26
N LEU A 14 10.75 -11.14 -5.66
CA LEU A 14 9.64 -11.95 -5.18
C LEU A 14 9.76 -13.42 -5.59
N GLU A 15 10.14 -13.68 -6.83
CA GLU A 15 10.22 -15.05 -7.39
C GLU A 15 11.48 -15.79 -6.93
N GLU A 16 12.66 -15.19 -7.12
CA GLU A 16 13.93 -15.89 -6.91
C GLU A 16 14.38 -15.85 -5.44
N ASP A 17 14.20 -14.71 -4.75
CA ASP A 17 14.68 -14.56 -3.38
C ASP A 17 13.66 -15.09 -2.35
N TYR A 18 12.35 -14.98 -2.64
CA TYR A 18 11.28 -15.34 -1.70
C TYR A 18 10.38 -16.50 -2.16
N GLY A 19 10.51 -16.96 -3.40
CA GLY A 19 9.75 -18.10 -3.93
C GLY A 19 8.27 -17.84 -4.11
N PHE A 20 7.87 -16.61 -4.41
CA PHE A 20 6.49 -16.28 -4.76
C PHE A 20 6.15 -16.74 -6.16
N LEU A 21 4.92 -17.19 -6.36
CA LEU A 21 4.33 -17.49 -7.65
C LEU A 21 3.58 -16.26 -8.18
N GLU A 22 3.94 -15.80 -9.39
CA GLU A 22 3.12 -14.81 -10.09
C GLU A 22 1.80 -15.44 -10.52
N VAL A 23 0.69 -14.76 -10.24
CA VAL A 23 -0.64 -15.18 -10.65
C VAL A 23 -1.35 -14.06 -11.38
N ASP A 24 -2.37 -14.41 -12.17
CA ASP A 24 -3.23 -13.46 -12.90
C ASP A 24 -4.68 -13.73 -12.51
N THR A 25 -5.31 -12.75 -11.88
CA THR A 25 -6.66 -12.86 -11.36
C THR A 25 -7.63 -11.96 -12.13
N PRO A 26 -8.96 -12.24 -12.11
CA PRO A 26 -9.93 -11.52 -12.92
C PRO A 26 -9.95 -10.01 -12.66
N ILE A 27 -9.93 -9.22 -13.73
CA ILE A 27 -10.16 -7.77 -13.67
C ILE A 27 -11.66 -7.48 -13.54
N LEU A 28 -12.51 -8.23 -14.24
CA LEU A 28 -13.97 -8.12 -14.12
C LEU A 28 -14.46 -8.96 -12.96
N THR A 29 -15.21 -8.34 -12.05
CA THR A 29 -15.75 -9.00 -10.85
C THR A 29 -17.21 -8.60 -10.61
N VAL A 30 -17.97 -9.47 -9.99
CA VAL A 30 -19.34 -9.15 -9.54
C VAL A 30 -19.29 -8.37 -8.22
N ILE A 31 -18.33 -8.69 -7.36
CA ILE A 31 -18.18 -8.07 -6.05
C ILE A 31 -16.82 -7.36 -5.99
N ALA A 32 -16.84 -6.03 -5.97
CA ALA A 32 -15.65 -5.25 -5.67
C ALA A 32 -15.35 -5.33 -4.16
N GLY A 33 -14.09 -5.50 -3.80
CA GLY A 33 -13.66 -5.58 -2.40
C GLY A 33 -12.14 -5.55 -2.29
N GLY A 34 -11.63 -5.59 -1.03
CA GLY A 34 -10.20 -5.53 -0.72
C GLY A 34 -9.65 -4.10 -0.61
N ALA A 35 -10.49 -3.09 -0.86
CA ALA A 35 -10.14 -1.68 -0.66
C ALA A 35 -11.41 -0.87 -0.40
N ASN A 36 -11.25 0.33 0.16
CA ASN A 36 -12.32 1.30 0.29
C ASN A 36 -12.25 2.31 -0.86
N ALA A 37 -12.84 1.92 -2.01
CA ALA A 37 -12.84 2.74 -3.22
C ALA A 37 -14.11 2.52 -4.05
N ARG A 38 -14.48 3.51 -4.86
CA ARG A 38 -15.60 3.41 -5.79
C ARG A 38 -15.17 2.65 -7.06
N PRO A 39 -15.83 1.53 -7.45
CA PRO A 39 -15.53 0.81 -8.68
C PRO A 39 -16.07 1.51 -9.92
N PHE A 40 -15.45 1.25 -11.08
CA PHE A 40 -16.10 1.42 -12.36
C PHE A 40 -17.09 0.27 -12.58
N VAL A 41 -18.28 0.60 -13.09
CA VAL A 41 -19.35 -0.38 -13.36
C VAL A 41 -19.45 -0.58 -14.86
N THR A 42 -19.67 -1.82 -15.28
CA THR A 42 -19.91 -2.21 -16.67
C THR A 42 -21.00 -3.28 -16.74
N HIS A 43 -21.39 -3.67 -17.95
CA HIS A 43 -22.44 -4.67 -18.18
C HIS A 43 -21.91 -5.84 -19.02
N HIS A 44 -22.13 -7.06 -18.57
CA HIS A 44 -21.83 -8.27 -19.32
C HIS A 44 -23.04 -8.68 -20.16
N ASN A 45 -23.05 -8.32 -21.45
CA ASN A 45 -24.21 -8.47 -22.33
C ASN A 45 -24.75 -9.90 -22.42
N ALA A 46 -23.88 -10.90 -22.54
CA ALA A 46 -24.32 -12.29 -22.70
C ALA A 46 -24.96 -12.90 -21.45
N LEU A 47 -24.62 -12.41 -20.28
CA LEU A 47 -25.16 -12.89 -19.00
C LEU A 47 -26.21 -11.93 -18.41
N ASP A 48 -26.43 -10.80 -19.04
CA ASP A 48 -27.30 -9.71 -18.54
C ASP A 48 -26.96 -9.36 -17.07
N LEU A 49 -25.66 -9.15 -16.79
CA LEU A 49 -25.13 -9.03 -15.44
C LEU A 49 -24.31 -7.75 -15.28
N GLU A 50 -24.60 -6.98 -14.23
CA GLU A 50 -23.73 -5.89 -13.82
C GLU A 50 -22.40 -6.44 -13.30
N MET A 51 -21.31 -5.93 -13.83
CA MET A 51 -19.95 -6.25 -13.38
C MET A 51 -19.18 -4.99 -13.04
N LYS A 52 -18.10 -5.16 -12.31
CA LYS A 52 -17.25 -4.07 -11.84
C LYS A 52 -15.80 -4.33 -12.26
N LEU A 53 -15.06 -3.27 -12.57
CA LEU A 53 -13.60 -3.38 -12.63
C LEU A 53 -13.05 -3.46 -11.22
N ARG A 54 -12.07 -4.33 -11.00
CA ARG A 54 -11.45 -4.56 -9.68
C ARG A 54 -10.82 -3.29 -9.13
N ILE A 55 -11.00 -3.05 -7.84
CA ILE A 55 -10.36 -1.97 -7.07
C ILE A 55 -9.12 -2.45 -6.30
N SER A 56 -8.98 -3.76 -6.13
CA SER A 56 -7.89 -4.51 -5.50
C SER A 56 -7.96 -5.97 -5.97
N ASN A 57 -6.87 -6.70 -5.89
CA ASN A 57 -6.79 -8.14 -6.15
C ASN A 57 -6.72 -8.97 -4.85
N GLU A 58 -6.78 -8.34 -3.69
CA GLU A 58 -6.68 -8.94 -2.35
C GLU A 58 -7.52 -10.20 -2.18
N LEU A 59 -8.82 -10.13 -2.50
CA LEU A 59 -9.76 -11.24 -2.25
C LEU A 59 -9.44 -12.48 -3.07
N TYR A 60 -8.94 -12.30 -4.29
CA TYR A 60 -8.52 -13.42 -5.14
C TYR A 60 -7.22 -14.04 -4.64
N LEU A 61 -6.24 -13.22 -4.26
CA LEU A 61 -4.96 -13.70 -3.72
C LEU A 61 -5.17 -14.46 -2.40
N LYS A 62 -6.03 -13.97 -1.50
CA LYS A 62 -6.42 -14.70 -0.28
C LYS A 62 -7.10 -16.03 -0.56
N ARG A 63 -7.94 -16.13 -1.61
CA ARG A 63 -8.55 -17.40 -2.03
C ARG A 63 -7.51 -18.39 -2.53
N LEU A 64 -6.48 -17.93 -3.23
CA LEU A 64 -5.38 -18.79 -3.69
C LEU A 64 -4.58 -19.34 -2.50
N ILE A 65 -4.33 -18.54 -1.45
CA ILE A 65 -3.73 -19.00 -0.19
C ILE A 65 -4.61 -20.10 0.45
N VAL A 66 -5.92 -19.86 0.57
CA VAL A 66 -6.86 -20.88 1.08
C VAL A 66 -6.88 -22.13 0.20
N GLY A 67 -6.69 -21.97 -1.10
CA GLY A 67 -6.56 -23.06 -2.08
C GLY A 67 -5.26 -23.85 -2.00
N GLY A 68 -4.31 -23.48 -1.12
CA GLY A 68 -3.08 -24.21 -0.87
C GLY A 68 -1.83 -23.66 -1.59
N LEU A 69 -1.89 -22.45 -2.14
CA LEU A 69 -0.70 -21.77 -2.67
C LEU A 69 -0.05 -20.94 -1.54
N ASP A 70 1.10 -21.36 -1.07
CA ASP A 70 1.73 -20.75 0.12
C ASP A 70 2.23 -19.32 -0.08
N ARG A 71 2.62 -18.94 -1.31
CA ARG A 71 3.14 -17.60 -1.63
C ARG A 71 2.70 -17.21 -3.03
N VAL A 72 1.92 -16.16 -3.12
CA VAL A 72 1.41 -15.65 -4.39
C VAL A 72 1.56 -14.14 -4.46
N TYR A 73 1.81 -13.62 -5.65
CA TYR A 73 1.74 -12.19 -5.90
C TYR A 73 1.12 -11.92 -7.27
N GLU A 74 0.56 -10.74 -7.42
CA GLU A 74 0.10 -10.23 -8.71
C GLU A 74 0.52 -8.77 -8.86
N MET A 75 1.07 -8.43 -10.02
CA MET A 75 1.34 -7.06 -10.42
C MET A 75 0.44 -6.71 -11.59
N GLY A 76 -0.60 -5.92 -11.35
CA GLY A 76 -1.61 -5.64 -12.36
C GLY A 76 -2.27 -4.27 -12.23
N LYS A 77 -3.23 -4.03 -13.12
CA LYS A 77 -4.03 -2.81 -13.13
C LYS A 77 -5.16 -2.89 -12.13
N MET A 78 -5.31 -1.80 -11.37
CA MET A 78 -6.45 -1.53 -10.49
C MET A 78 -7.18 -0.29 -10.98
N PHE A 79 -8.48 -0.22 -10.66
CA PHE A 79 -9.38 0.79 -11.19
C PHE A 79 -10.20 1.39 -10.05
N ARG A 80 -10.05 2.70 -9.80
CA ARG A 80 -10.80 3.43 -8.77
C ARG A 80 -11.47 4.65 -9.38
N ASN A 81 -12.80 4.67 -9.38
CA ASN A 81 -13.61 5.74 -9.97
C ASN A 81 -13.80 6.88 -8.96
N GLU A 82 -12.71 7.55 -8.66
CA GLU A 82 -12.61 8.65 -7.70
C GLU A 82 -12.02 9.89 -8.36
N GLY A 83 -11.76 10.94 -7.57
CA GLY A 83 -11.09 12.14 -8.05
C GLY A 83 -9.70 11.86 -8.59
N MET A 84 -9.21 12.72 -9.46
CA MET A 84 -7.89 12.65 -10.08
C MET A 84 -7.02 13.82 -9.61
N ASP A 85 -5.82 13.53 -9.14
CA ASP A 85 -4.82 14.53 -8.75
C ASP A 85 -3.41 14.07 -9.11
N LYS A 86 -2.37 14.71 -8.55
CA LYS A 86 -0.96 14.39 -8.82
C LYS A 86 -0.58 12.96 -8.42
N ASN A 87 -1.26 12.39 -7.43
CA ASN A 87 -0.93 11.11 -6.81
C ASN A 87 -1.97 10.02 -7.13
N HIS A 88 -3.14 10.40 -7.63
CA HIS A 88 -4.25 9.50 -7.84
C HIS A 88 -4.69 9.50 -9.29
N ASN A 89 -4.48 8.40 -9.96
CA ASN A 89 -5.05 8.10 -11.29
C ASN A 89 -6.17 7.07 -11.15
N PRO A 90 -7.24 7.15 -11.95
CA PRO A 90 -8.34 6.19 -11.90
C PRO A 90 -7.92 4.77 -12.32
N GLU A 91 -6.85 4.66 -13.10
CA GLU A 91 -6.19 3.41 -13.47
C GLU A 91 -4.72 3.48 -13.07
N PHE A 92 -4.27 2.55 -12.24
CA PHE A 92 -2.88 2.49 -11.79
C PHE A 92 -2.39 1.03 -11.68
N THR A 93 -1.07 0.86 -11.63
CA THR A 93 -0.46 -0.45 -11.39
C THR A 93 -0.22 -0.62 -9.90
N SER A 94 -0.71 -1.71 -9.34
CA SER A 94 -0.42 -2.14 -7.98
C SER A 94 0.25 -3.52 -7.99
N MET A 95 1.05 -3.79 -6.97
CA MET A 95 1.57 -5.11 -6.67
C MET A 95 1.10 -5.47 -5.26
N GLU A 96 0.47 -6.62 -5.14
CA GLU A 96 0.12 -7.22 -3.85
C GLU A 96 0.73 -8.62 -3.77
N CYS A 97 1.27 -8.96 -2.61
CA CYS A 97 1.80 -10.30 -2.33
C CYS A 97 1.24 -10.83 -1.02
N TYR A 98 0.96 -12.12 -0.99
CA TYR A 98 0.38 -12.82 0.16
C TYR A 98 1.15 -14.08 0.45
N MET A 99 1.44 -14.31 1.73
CA MET A 99 2.22 -15.44 2.19
C MET A 99 1.53 -16.13 3.37
N ALA A 100 1.33 -17.44 3.26
CA ALA A 100 0.90 -18.27 4.36
C ALA A 100 2.01 -18.34 5.45
N TYR A 101 1.60 -18.41 6.71
CA TYR A 101 2.50 -18.55 7.87
C TYR A 101 3.52 -17.42 8.04
N GLY A 102 3.37 -16.31 7.31
CA GLY A 102 4.19 -15.11 7.47
C GLY A 102 3.73 -14.28 8.67
N ASN A 103 4.62 -13.43 9.15
CA ASN A 103 4.37 -12.46 10.20
C ASN A 103 4.78 -11.05 9.75
N MET A 104 4.68 -10.08 10.65
CA MET A 104 5.03 -8.68 10.37
C MET A 104 6.51 -8.55 9.94
N GLU A 105 7.43 -9.24 10.60
CA GLU A 105 8.85 -9.22 10.26
C GLU A 105 9.10 -9.74 8.84
N SER A 106 8.39 -10.79 8.43
CA SER A 106 8.48 -11.32 7.06
C SER A 106 8.08 -10.28 6.01
N VAL A 107 6.99 -9.54 6.27
CA VAL A 107 6.52 -8.49 5.35
C VAL A 107 7.46 -7.28 5.35
N MET A 108 7.99 -6.91 6.50
CA MET A 108 9.02 -5.84 6.61
C MET A 108 10.26 -6.19 5.80
N ASP A 109 10.78 -7.42 5.95
CA ASP A 109 11.95 -7.90 5.20
C ASP A 109 11.70 -7.90 3.69
N ILE A 110 10.58 -8.46 3.23
CA ILE A 110 10.21 -8.44 1.81
C ILE A 110 10.15 -7.01 1.28
N THR A 111 9.52 -6.10 2.02
CA THR A 111 9.37 -4.69 1.62
C THR A 111 10.73 -4.01 1.50
N GLU A 112 11.59 -4.19 2.49
CA GLU A 112 12.94 -3.65 2.53
C GLU A 112 13.76 -4.14 1.33
N GLN A 113 13.77 -5.45 1.08
CA GLN A 113 14.54 -6.05 -0.02
C GLN A 113 14.00 -5.64 -1.39
N VAL A 114 12.70 -5.64 -1.58
CA VAL A 114 12.06 -5.23 -2.85
C VAL A 114 12.42 -3.77 -3.18
N VAL A 115 12.27 -2.86 -2.24
CA VAL A 115 12.51 -1.43 -2.48
C VAL A 115 14.00 -1.14 -2.67
N SER A 116 14.85 -1.68 -1.80
CA SER A 116 16.31 -1.44 -1.86
C SER A 116 16.93 -1.99 -3.15
N LYS A 117 16.56 -3.21 -3.55
CA LYS A 117 17.08 -3.83 -4.79
C LYS A 117 16.53 -3.16 -6.04
N ALA A 118 15.26 -2.75 -6.03
CA ALA A 118 14.67 -1.99 -7.12
C ALA A 118 15.35 -0.62 -7.30
N ALA A 119 15.67 0.07 -6.20
CA ALA A 119 16.43 1.32 -6.23
C ALA A 119 17.83 1.11 -6.81
N LEU A 120 18.56 0.12 -6.31
CA LEU A 120 19.90 -0.24 -6.81
C LEU A 120 19.88 -0.56 -8.31
N LYS A 121 18.88 -1.34 -8.76
CA LYS A 121 18.73 -1.70 -10.17
C LYS A 121 18.45 -0.51 -11.08
N ALA A 122 17.61 0.42 -10.63
CA ALA A 122 17.17 1.55 -11.43
C ALA A 122 18.15 2.71 -11.47
N THR A 123 18.96 2.89 -10.42
CA THR A 123 19.83 4.07 -10.25
C THR A 123 21.30 3.72 -10.11
N GLY A 124 21.66 2.47 -9.81
CA GLY A 124 23.02 2.05 -9.49
C GLY A 124 23.42 2.30 -8.04
N SER A 125 22.51 2.81 -7.19
CA SER A 125 22.74 3.09 -5.79
C SER A 125 21.49 2.83 -4.96
N MET A 126 21.65 2.49 -3.67
CA MET A 126 20.57 2.49 -2.67
C MET A 126 20.40 3.87 -2.02
N ILE A 127 21.35 4.77 -2.22
CA ILE A 127 21.21 6.18 -1.83
C ILE A 127 20.73 6.94 -3.05
N ILE A 128 19.53 7.54 -2.95
CA ILE A 128 18.86 8.22 -4.06
C ILE A 128 18.58 9.68 -3.72
N GLU A 129 18.62 10.53 -4.72
CA GLU A 129 18.17 11.91 -4.60
C GLU A 129 16.83 12.09 -5.31
N TYR A 130 15.86 12.68 -4.62
CA TYR A 130 14.56 12.99 -5.18
C TYR A 130 14.01 14.30 -4.61
N GLN A 131 13.66 15.24 -5.48
CA GLN A 131 13.14 16.57 -5.12
C GLN A 131 14.03 17.33 -4.11
N GLY A 132 15.34 17.23 -4.27
CA GLY A 132 16.32 17.91 -3.41
C GLY A 132 16.52 17.28 -2.04
N LYS A 133 15.97 16.09 -1.81
CA LYS A 133 16.20 15.29 -0.59
C LYS A 133 16.98 14.02 -0.93
N THR A 134 17.84 13.63 -0.02
CA THR A 134 18.58 12.35 -0.10
C THR A 134 17.87 11.30 0.73
N PHE A 135 17.64 10.13 0.15
CA PHE A 135 17.05 8.97 0.80
C PHE A 135 18.06 7.83 0.79
N ASP A 136 18.40 7.32 1.97
CA ASP A 136 19.20 6.11 2.11
C ASP A 136 18.26 4.90 2.29
N LEU A 137 18.21 4.06 1.26
CA LEU A 137 17.40 2.84 1.23
C LEU A 137 18.24 1.59 1.54
N THR A 138 19.47 1.77 2.07
CA THR A 138 20.35 0.66 2.41
C THR A 138 19.82 -0.11 3.63
N PRO A 139 19.63 -1.43 3.56
CA PRO A 139 19.25 -2.25 4.71
C PRO A 139 20.33 -2.29 5.80
N PRO A 140 19.98 -2.51 7.08
CA PRO A 140 18.63 -2.63 7.60
C PRO A 140 17.96 -1.28 7.85
N TRP A 141 16.65 -1.16 7.55
CA TRP A 141 15.92 0.06 7.83
C TRP A 141 15.56 0.19 9.31
N LYS A 142 15.51 1.44 9.81
CA LYS A 142 15.02 1.73 11.16
C LYS A 142 13.55 1.29 11.27
N LYS A 143 13.26 0.41 12.23
CA LYS A 143 11.88 0.07 12.61
C LYS A 143 11.40 1.12 13.59
N VAL A 144 10.25 1.71 13.30
CA VAL A 144 9.69 2.82 14.09
C VAL A 144 8.23 2.51 14.40
N ASP A 145 7.84 2.70 15.66
CA ASP A 145 6.43 2.75 16.01
C ASP A 145 5.82 4.05 15.49
N MET A 146 4.60 3.96 14.92
CA MET A 146 3.95 5.12 14.30
C MET A 146 3.64 6.22 15.33
N THR A 147 3.22 5.86 16.53
CA THR A 147 2.90 6.81 17.60
C THR A 147 4.17 7.52 18.09
N GLU A 148 5.27 6.78 18.21
CA GLU A 148 6.58 7.34 18.56
C GLU A 148 7.11 8.26 17.46
N ALA A 149 6.95 7.89 16.18
CA ALA A 149 7.36 8.72 15.05
C ALA A 149 6.59 10.05 15.01
N VAL A 150 5.27 10.01 15.23
CA VAL A 150 4.45 11.22 15.33
C VAL A 150 4.91 12.08 16.49
N ALA A 151 5.16 11.52 17.66
CA ALA A 151 5.65 12.25 18.81
C ALA A 151 7.03 12.90 18.56
N GLU A 152 7.95 12.18 17.91
CA GLU A 152 9.29 12.70 17.57
C GLU A 152 9.22 13.89 16.60
N ILE A 153 8.32 13.85 15.62
CA ILE A 153 8.22 14.89 14.58
C ILE A 153 7.37 16.06 15.01
N THR A 154 6.23 15.80 15.65
CA THR A 154 5.20 16.82 15.96
C THR A 154 5.27 17.33 17.39
N GLY A 155 5.88 16.59 18.30
CA GLY A 155 5.84 16.84 19.75
C GLY A 155 4.54 16.39 20.43
N VAL A 156 3.59 15.81 19.70
CA VAL A 156 2.31 15.33 20.23
C VAL A 156 2.43 13.85 20.62
N ASP A 157 2.41 13.58 21.91
CA ASP A 157 2.55 12.23 22.47
C ASP A 157 1.17 11.55 22.62
N PHE A 158 0.77 10.80 21.62
CA PHE A 158 -0.50 10.08 21.62
C PHE A 158 -0.56 8.91 22.61
N SER A 159 0.54 8.52 23.23
CA SER A 159 0.51 7.52 24.32
C SER A 159 -0.18 8.05 25.58
N LYS A 160 -0.33 9.37 25.70
CA LYS A 160 -0.98 10.10 26.81
C LYS A 160 -2.36 10.64 26.48
N ILE A 161 -2.87 10.33 25.29
CA ILE A 161 -4.15 10.80 24.77
C ILE A 161 -5.06 9.59 24.57
N ASP A 162 -6.12 9.47 25.33
CA ASP A 162 -6.98 8.28 25.34
C ASP A 162 -8.27 8.46 24.54
N THR A 163 -8.76 9.70 24.40
CA THR A 163 -10.05 9.98 23.76
C THR A 163 -9.92 10.58 22.36
N ASP A 164 -10.97 10.44 21.56
CA ASP A 164 -11.04 11.03 20.22
C ASP A 164 -11.05 12.56 20.30
N GLU A 165 -11.74 13.13 21.30
CA GLU A 165 -11.85 14.56 21.51
C GLU A 165 -10.50 15.20 21.88
N GLU A 166 -9.74 14.55 22.76
CA GLU A 166 -8.38 15.00 23.11
C GLU A 166 -7.43 14.91 21.90
N ALA A 167 -7.55 13.85 21.10
CA ALA A 167 -6.77 13.68 19.88
C ALA A 167 -7.09 14.78 18.85
N GLN A 168 -8.36 15.08 18.64
CA GLN A 168 -8.80 16.18 17.77
C GLN A 168 -8.27 17.55 18.28
N ALA A 169 -8.34 17.79 19.58
CA ALA A 169 -7.83 19.04 20.17
C ALA A 169 -6.30 19.18 19.99
N ALA A 170 -5.55 18.10 20.19
CA ALA A 170 -4.10 18.06 19.99
C ALA A 170 -3.71 18.29 18.53
N ALA A 171 -4.40 17.67 17.58
CA ALA A 171 -4.17 17.85 16.15
C ALA A 171 -4.44 19.29 15.69
N ILE A 172 -5.54 19.90 16.18
CA ILE A 172 -5.85 21.31 15.90
C ILE A 172 -4.77 22.24 16.52
N ALA A 173 -4.31 21.96 17.72
CA ALA A 173 -3.25 22.72 18.38
C ALA A 173 -1.91 22.61 17.63
N TYR A 174 -1.64 21.49 16.98
CA TYR A 174 -0.49 21.30 16.11
C TYR A 174 -0.61 22.07 14.78
N GLY A 175 -1.83 22.39 14.32
CA GLY A 175 -2.07 23.20 13.13
C GLY A 175 -2.88 22.50 12.03
N MET A 176 -3.49 21.36 12.33
CA MET A 176 -4.43 20.73 11.39
C MET A 176 -5.75 21.53 11.32
N ASP A 177 -6.38 21.51 10.15
CA ASP A 177 -7.66 22.17 9.95
C ASP A 177 -8.76 21.53 10.80
N LYS A 178 -9.55 22.38 11.49
CA LYS A 178 -10.61 21.95 12.40
C LYS A 178 -11.70 21.12 11.69
N ASP A 179 -12.03 21.50 10.46
CA ASP A 179 -13.10 20.82 9.71
C ASP A 179 -12.62 19.46 9.18
N GLU A 180 -11.33 19.32 8.87
CA GLU A 180 -10.72 18.04 8.49
C GLU A 180 -10.62 17.05 9.65
N VAL A 181 -10.33 17.55 10.85
CA VAL A 181 -10.15 16.71 12.06
C VAL A 181 -11.49 16.33 12.71
N LYS A 182 -12.54 17.10 12.47
CA LYS A 182 -13.84 16.95 13.12
C LYS A 182 -14.45 15.58 12.94
N GLY A 183 -14.70 14.90 14.05
CA GLY A 183 -15.33 13.56 14.08
C GLY A 183 -14.40 12.42 13.67
N LEU A 184 -13.12 12.67 13.43
CA LEU A 184 -12.16 11.61 13.21
C LEU A 184 -11.84 10.88 14.51
N PRO A 185 -11.76 9.53 14.49
CA PRO A 185 -11.28 8.78 15.63
C PRO A 185 -9.77 8.98 15.82
N ARG A 186 -9.31 8.80 17.06
CA ARG A 186 -7.89 8.95 17.46
C ARG A 186 -6.90 8.26 16.51
N GLY A 187 -7.19 7.01 16.16
CA GLY A 187 -6.30 6.25 15.24
C GLY A 187 -6.20 6.86 13.84
N LYS A 188 -7.26 7.49 13.34
CA LYS A 188 -7.24 8.19 12.05
C LYS A 188 -6.43 9.48 12.15
N ILE A 189 -6.55 10.21 13.24
CA ILE A 189 -5.78 11.43 13.50
C ILE A 189 -4.28 11.12 13.53
N ILE A 190 -3.86 10.06 14.24
CA ILE A 190 -2.45 9.64 14.27
C ILE A 190 -1.93 9.35 12.87
N ALA A 191 -2.76 8.77 12.00
CA ALA A 191 -2.36 8.42 10.63
C ALA A 191 -2.27 9.65 9.69
N GLU A 192 -2.95 10.74 10.01
CA GLU A 192 -2.94 11.98 9.22
C GLU A 192 -1.88 12.99 9.70
N MET A 193 -1.35 12.83 10.91
CA MET A 193 -0.28 13.64 11.48
C MET A 193 1.11 13.13 11.10
#